data_6f1d14247e9b40df8a9c67cdf3f1bcda
#
_entry.id   6f1d14247e9b40df8a9c67cdf3f1bcda
#
_cell.length_a   1.000
_cell.length_b   1.000
_cell.length_c   1.000
_cell.angle_alpha   90.00
_cell.angle_beta   90.00
_cell.angle_gamma   90.00
#
_symmetry.space_group_name_H-M   'P 1'
#
loop_
_entity.id
_entity.type
_entity.pdbx_description
1 polymer ?
#
loop_
_entity_poly.entity_id
_entity_poly.type
_entity_poly.pdbx_seq_one_letter_code
_entity_poly.pdbx_strand_id
1 'polypeptide(L)'
;MATYVISDIHGQYDMFMELLEKIPLKDSDTHYILGDVVDRGPHPIKTLQKLKKMPNVICMVGNHELMALRCLKLLMTADAQSVFGLDEEDRKDLWMWQYNGGLSTFEEFRELDAEEQQEIIEFMSDFLVYEEVSAGGRDYLRRLLVQLCS
;
A
#
# COMPACT_ATOMS: atom_id res chain seq x y z
N MET A 1 -8.95 23.50 9.14
CA MET A 1 -8.82 22.43 8.12
C MET A 1 -7.38 22.43 7.63
N ALA A 2 -6.65 21.40 7.93
CA ALA A 2 -5.28 21.21 7.48
C ALA A 2 -5.18 20.05 6.49
N THR A 3 -4.19 20.09 5.63
CA THR A 3 -3.88 19.00 4.70
C THR A 3 -2.49 18.47 5.03
N TYR A 4 -2.40 17.20 5.36
CA TYR A 4 -1.16 16.51 5.63
C TYR A 4 -0.81 15.56 4.48
N VAL A 5 0.46 15.42 4.21
CA VAL A 5 0.96 14.56 3.14
C VAL A 5 2.07 13.68 3.70
N ILE A 6 1.92 12.38 3.56
CA ILE A 6 2.86 11.36 4.04
C ILE A 6 3.14 10.41 2.88
N SER A 7 4.39 9.98 2.72
CA SER A 7 4.77 8.98 1.73
C SER A 7 5.78 7.99 2.30
N ASP A 8 5.99 6.88 1.58
CA ASP A 8 7.07 5.93 1.85
C ASP A 8 7.06 5.36 3.29
N ILE A 9 5.88 4.98 3.77
CA ILE A 9 5.72 4.43 5.13
C ILE A 9 6.40 3.07 5.25
N HIS A 10 6.34 2.24 4.18
CA HIS A 10 7.04 0.96 4.09
C HIS A 10 6.93 0.10 5.35
N GLY A 11 5.71 -0.11 5.84
CA GLY A 11 5.46 -0.97 7.00
C GLY A 11 6.06 -0.52 8.32
N GLN A 12 6.54 0.72 8.42
CA GLN A 12 7.08 1.30 9.66
C GLN A 12 5.94 1.77 10.57
N TYR A 13 5.14 0.82 11.04
CA TYR A 13 3.93 1.08 11.81
C TYR A 13 4.17 1.93 13.05
N ASP A 14 5.19 1.59 13.83
CA ASP A 14 5.45 2.29 15.10
C ASP A 14 5.85 3.75 14.85
N MET A 15 6.72 4.00 13.86
CA MET A 15 7.09 5.36 13.46
C MET A 15 5.89 6.14 12.90
N PHE A 16 5.02 5.46 12.16
CA PHE A 16 3.78 6.07 11.66
C PHE A 16 2.85 6.46 12.80
N MET A 17 2.69 5.61 13.82
CA MET A 17 1.89 5.91 14.99
C MET A 17 2.46 7.08 15.81
N GLU A 18 3.79 7.13 16.02
CA GLU A 18 4.45 8.28 16.66
C GLU A 18 4.24 9.59 15.89
N LEU A 19 4.27 9.53 14.55
CA LEU A 19 3.97 10.69 13.71
C LEU A 19 2.54 11.17 13.91
N LEU A 20 1.57 10.24 13.93
CA LEU A 20 0.16 10.57 14.15
C LEU A 20 -0.10 11.18 15.52
N GLU A 21 0.65 10.79 16.55
CA GLU A 21 0.56 11.41 17.89
C GLU A 21 1.04 12.89 17.90
N LYS A 22 1.99 13.22 17.01
CA LYS A 22 2.52 14.59 16.91
C LYS A 22 1.67 15.50 16.03
N ILE A 23 0.81 14.94 15.20
CA ILE A 23 -0.08 15.69 14.33
C ILE A 23 -1.43 15.80 15.01
N PRO A 24 -1.94 17.02 15.32
CA PRO A 24 -3.28 17.16 15.87
C PRO A 24 -4.32 16.80 14.82
N LEU A 25 -4.79 15.55 14.87
CA LEU A 25 -5.81 15.03 13.96
C LEU A 25 -7.18 15.63 14.30
N LYS A 26 -7.72 16.44 13.41
CA LYS A 26 -9.10 16.94 13.48
C LYS A 26 -9.94 16.27 12.41
N ASP A 27 -11.22 16.06 12.67
CA ASP A 27 -12.16 15.48 11.69
C ASP A 27 -12.25 16.31 10.39
N SER A 28 -11.88 17.59 10.46
CA SER A 28 -11.84 18.49 9.30
C SER A 28 -10.55 18.41 8.48
N ASP A 29 -9.55 17.67 8.94
CA ASP A 29 -8.26 17.58 8.27
C ASP A 29 -8.24 16.43 7.27
N THR A 30 -7.48 16.59 6.18
CA THR A 30 -7.31 15.56 5.15
C THR A 30 -5.89 15.04 5.12
N HIS A 31 -5.73 13.73 5.03
CA HIS A 31 -4.45 13.04 5.01
C HIS A 31 -4.25 12.35 3.67
N TYR A 32 -3.26 12.80 2.91
CA TYR A 32 -2.84 12.16 1.67
C TYR A 32 -1.68 11.22 1.95
N ILE A 33 -1.86 9.96 1.59
CA ILE A 33 -0.81 8.94 1.62
C ILE A 33 -0.37 8.68 0.18
N LEU A 34 0.87 9.03 -0.16
CA LEU A 34 1.34 9.05 -1.54
C LEU A 34 1.93 7.71 -2.02
N GLY A 35 1.42 6.61 -1.50
CA GLY A 35 1.87 5.27 -1.86
C GLY A 35 3.07 4.80 -1.04
N ASP A 36 3.58 3.63 -1.44
CA ASP A 36 4.68 2.92 -0.80
C ASP A 36 4.46 2.70 0.71
N VAL A 37 3.25 2.25 1.03
CA VAL A 37 2.82 1.88 2.39
C VAL A 37 3.37 0.52 2.78
N VAL A 38 3.41 -0.41 1.82
CA VAL A 38 3.78 -1.81 2.01
C VAL A 38 5.26 -2.07 1.72
N ASP A 39 5.69 -3.28 2.02
CA ASP A 39 7.04 -3.83 1.82
C ASP A 39 8.12 -3.22 2.74
N ARG A 40 9.23 -3.92 2.85
CA ARG A 40 10.45 -3.55 3.57
C ARG A 40 10.36 -3.57 5.09
N GLY A 41 9.48 -2.74 5.67
CA GLY A 41 9.36 -2.62 7.12
C GLY A 41 8.62 -3.78 7.79
N PRO A 42 8.56 -3.80 9.12
CA PRO A 42 8.10 -4.99 9.86
C PRO A 42 6.59 -5.22 9.83
N HIS A 43 5.77 -4.18 9.61
CA HIS A 43 4.31 -4.27 9.78
C HIS A 43 3.51 -3.59 8.65
N PRO A 44 3.66 -4.03 7.39
CA PRO A 44 2.96 -3.41 6.26
C PRO A 44 1.45 -3.61 6.30
N ILE A 45 0.98 -4.81 6.63
CA ILE A 45 -0.47 -5.10 6.69
C ILE A 45 -1.13 -4.38 7.86
N LYS A 46 -0.48 -4.36 9.02
CA LYS A 46 -0.95 -3.61 10.19
C LYS A 46 -1.08 -2.10 9.88
N THR A 47 -0.16 -1.57 9.09
CA THR A 47 -0.22 -0.17 8.62
C THR A 47 -1.42 0.07 7.70
N LEU A 48 -1.68 -0.82 6.74
CA LEU A 48 -2.87 -0.76 5.89
C LEU A 48 -4.17 -0.84 6.70
N GLN A 49 -4.23 -1.76 7.67
CA GLN A 49 -5.40 -1.89 8.56
C GLN A 49 -5.63 -0.61 9.39
N LYS A 50 -4.57 0.08 9.80
CA LYS A 50 -4.68 1.36 10.49
C LYS A 50 -5.23 2.44 9.56
N LEU A 51 -4.67 2.58 8.36
CA LEU A 51 -5.12 3.56 7.35
C LEU A 51 -6.59 3.35 6.99
N LYS A 52 -7.03 2.10 6.81
CA LYS A 52 -8.42 1.75 6.51
C LYS A 52 -9.40 2.26 7.59
N LYS A 53 -8.98 2.34 8.84
CA LYS A 53 -9.80 2.79 9.97
C LYS A 53 -9.74 4.30 10.22
N MET A 54 -8.82 5.01 9.58
CA MET A 54 -8.68 6.46 9.77
C MET A 54 -9.70 7.21 8.93
N PRO A 55 -10.38 8.22 9.51
CA PRO A 55 -11.23 9.11 8.74
C PRO A 55 -10.39 10.05 7.85
N ASN A 56 -10.97 10.51 6.76
CA ASN A 56 -10.39 11.55 5.89
C ASN A 56 -8.98 11.22 5.36
N VAL A 57 -8.70 9.94 5.10
CA VAL A 57 -7.47 9.47 4.49
C VAL A 57 -7.72 9.19 3.01
N ILE A 58 -6.87 9.73 2.16
CA ILE A 58 -6.86 9.49 0.72
C ILE A 58 -5.52 8.81 0.40
N CYS A 59 -5.59 7.55 0.00
CA CYS A 59 -4.41 6.77 -0.37
C CYS A 59 -4.21 6.79 -1.89
N MET A 60 -2.99 7.03 -2.31
CA MET A 60 -2.55 6.91 -3.69
C MET A 60 -1.72 5.64 -3.86
N VAL A 61 -1.80 5.05 -5.04
CA VAL A 61 -1.06 3.83 -5.34
C VAL A 61 0.42 4.15 -5.62
N GLY A 62 1.32 3.42 -4.95
CA GLY A 62 2.74 3.38 -5.23
C GLY A 62 3.12 2.16 -6.08
N ASN A 63 4.36 2.11 -6.56
CA ASN A 63 4.85 0.94 -7.27
C ASN A 63 4.90 -0.31 -6.38
N HIS A 64 5.12 -0.14 -5.07
CA HIS A 64 5.08 -1.25 -4.12
C HIS A 64 3.67 -1.84 -3.96
N GLU A 65 2.62 -1.02 -3.90
CA GLU A 65 1.24 -1.51 -3.90
C GLU A 65 0.90 -2.27 -5.18
N LEU A 66 1.35 -1.81 -6.35
CA LEU A 66 1.11 -2.51 -7.61
C LEU A 66 1.78 -3.88 -7.65
N MET A 67 3.04 -3.97 -7.23
CA MET A 67 3.75 -5.26 -7.12
C MET A 67 3.06 -6.19 -6.12
N ALA A 68 2.73 -5.68 -4.94
CA ALA A 68 2.06 -6.45 -3.89
C ALA A 68 0.69 -6.97 -4.35
N LEU A 69 -0.16 -6.12 -4.95
CA LEU A 69 -1.48 -6.51 -5.46
C LEU A 69 -1.37 -7.64 -6.49
N ARG A 70 -0.47 -7.52 -7.45
CA ARG A 70 -0.27 -8.54 -8.48
C ARG A 70 0.18 -9.86 -7.85
N CYS A 71 1.20 -9.83 -7.00
CA CYS A 71 1.77 -11.03 -6.41
C CYS A 71 0.84 -11.68 -5.37
N LEU A 72 0.16 -10.90 -4.54
CA LEU A 72 -0.79 -11.43 -3.56
C LEU A 72 -1.99 -12.10 -4.23
N LYS A 73 -2.56 -11.49 -5.28
CA LYS A 73 -3.64 -12.10 -6.07
C LYS A 73 -3.20 -13.42 -6.70
N LEU A 74 -2.00 -13.46 -7.24
CA LEU A 74 -1.41 -14.68 -7.80
C LEU A 74 -1.29 -15.78 -6.74
N LEU A 75 -0.75 -15.44 -5.57
CA LEU A 75 -0.56 -16.38 -4.47
C LEU A 75 -1.87 -16.87 -3.83
N MET A 76 -2.91 -16.04 -3.80
CA MET A 76 -4.25 -16.44 -3.33
C MET A 76 -4.91 -17.47 -4.23
N THR A 77 -4.63 -17.43 -5.54
CA THR A 77 -5.23 -18.35 -6.53
C THR A 77 -4.39 -19.60 -6.76
N ALA A 78 -3.14 -19.62 -6.29
CA ALA A 78 -2.23 -20.73 -6.46
C ALA A 78 -2.46 -21.80 -5.40
N ASP A 79 -2.84 -23.01 -5.80
CA ASP A 79 -2.71 -24.20 -4.96
C ASP A 79 -1.22 -24.49 -4.71
N ALA A 80 -0.90 -25.09 -3.55
CA ALA A 80 0.48 -25.44 -3.20
C ALA A 80 1.22 -26.26 -4.29
N GLN A 81 0.49 -26.96 -5.14
CA GLN A 81 1.01 -27.66 -6.31
C GLN A 81 1.17 -26.76 -7.55
N SER A 82 0.45 -25.65 -7.63
CA SER A 82 0.46 -24.77 -8.80
C SER A 82 1.57 -23.72 -8.79
N VAL A 83 2.26 -23.53 -7.66
CA VAL A 83 3.49 -22.70 -7.62
C VAL A 83 4.55 -23.24 -8.59
N PHE A 84 4.60 -24.55 -8.80
CA PHE A 84 5.45 -25.18 -9.83
C PHE A 84 4.92 -25.01 -11.26
N GLY A 85 3.64 -24.63 -11.41
CA GLY A 85 2.98 -24.39 -12.69
C GLY A 85 2.92 -22.93 -13.11
N LEU A 86 3.48 -22.01 -12.32
CA LEU A 86 3.55 -20.60 -12.67
C LEU A 86 4.39 -20.42 -13.94
N ASP A 87 3.94 -19.56 -14.83
CA ASP A 87 4.70 -19.20 -16.02
C ASP A 87 5.95 -18.37 -15.65
N GLU A 88 6.77 -18.09 -16.65
CA GLU A 88 8.05 -17.39 -16.45
C GLU A 88 7.82 -15.94 -15.99
N GLU A 89 6.77 -15.28 -16.48
CA GLU A 89 6.43 -13.90 -16.11
C GLU A 89 5.98 -13.82 -14.66
N ASP A 90 5.10 -14.70 -14.22
CA ASP A 90 4.63 -14.75 -12.84
C ASP A 90 5.78 -15.04 -11.85
N ARG A 91 6.68 -15.95 -12.20
CA ARG A 91 7.89 -16.22 -11.38
C ARG A 91 8.81 -15.01 -11.29
N LYS A 92 8.98 -14.28 -12.40
CA LYS A 92 9.77 -13.06 -12.44
C LYS A 92 9.18 -11.97 -11.56
N ASP A 93 7.86 -11.79 -11.60
CA ASP A 93 7.17 -10.80 -10.78
C ASP A 93 7.28 -11.12 -9.28
N LEU A 94 7.09 -12.38 -8.89
CA LEU A 94 7.27 -12.81 -7.50
C LEU A 94 8.71 -12.59 -7.02
N TRP A 95 9.70 -12.93 -7.86
CA TRP A 95 11.10 -12.71 -7.53
C TRP A 95 11.42 -11.22 -7.40
N MET A 96 10.91 -10.39 -8.32
CA MET A 96 11.11 -8.94 -8.30
C MET A 96 10.50 -8.31 -7.06
N TRP A 97 9.29 -8.73 -6.69
CA TRP A 97 8.63 -8.23 -5.48
C TRP A 97 9.39 -8.64 -4.21
N GLN A 98 9.81 -9.90 -4.11
CA GLN A 98 10.64 -10.37 -3.00
C GLN A 98 11.95 -9.58 -2.90
N TYR A 99 12.62 -9.36 -4.02
CA TYR A 99 13.86 -8.58 -4.08
C TYR A 99 13.67 -7.13 -3.61
N ASN A 100 12.51 -6.54 -3.86
CA ASN A 100 12.15 -5.20 -3.43
C ASN A 100 11.58 -5.13 -2.00
N GLY A 101 11.59 -6.21 -1.25
CA GLY A 101 11.19 -6.25 0.16
C GLY A 101 9.77 -6.74 0.42
N GLY A 102 9.14 -7.44 -0.53
CA GLY A 102 7.77 -7.93 -0.44
C GLY A 102 7.56 -9.04 0.60
N LEU A 103 8.63 -9.65 1.10
CA LEU A 103 8.53 -10.76 2.05
C LEU A 103 7.77 -10.38 3.33
N SER A 104 8.04 -9.21 3.90
CA SER A 104 7.36 -8.75 5.12
C SER A 104 5.85 -8.56 4.92
N THR A 105 5.46 -8.06 3.76
CA THR A 105 4.04 -7.94 3.38
C THR A 105 3.39 -9.31 3.24
N PHE A 106 4.06 -10.25 2.56
CA PHE A 106 3.55 -11.61 2.39
C PHE A 106 3.42 -12.35 3.72
N GLU A 107 4.40 -12.26 4.61
CA GLU A 107 4.39 -12.92 5.91
C GLU A 107 3.23 -12.46 6.80
N GLU A 108 2.96 -11.17 6.89
CA GLU A 108 1.80 -10.67 7.62
C GLU A 108 0.47 -11.02 6.91
N PHE A 109 0.43 -10.94 5.58
CA PHE A 109 -0.77 -11.22 4.81
C PHE A 109 -1.24 -12.66 4.95
N ARG A 110 -0.34 -13.62 4.92
CA ARG A 110 -0.69 -15.05 5.05
C ARG A 110 -1.25 -15.43 6.42
N GLU A 111 -1.00 -14.62 7.47
CA GLU A 111 -1.55 -14.85 8.81
C GLU A 111 -3.01 -14.39 8.92
N LEU A 112 -3.53 -13.64 7.94
CA LEU A 112 -4.92 -13.21 7.88
C LEU A 112 -5.82 -14.36 7.44
N ASP A 113 -7.08 -14.34 7.88
CA ASP A 113 -8.09 -15.22 7.30
C ASP A 113 -8.49 -14.77 5.88
N ALA A 114 -9.26 -15.59 5.18
CA ALA A 114 -9.63 -15.33 3.79
C ALA A 114 -10.44 -14.04 3.60
N GLU A 115 -11.29 -13.70 4.57
CA GLU A 115 -12.10 -12.46 4.55
C GLU A 115 -11.20 -11.23 4.74
N GLU A 116 -10.32 -11.26 5.72
CA GLU A 116 -9.34 -10.20 5.98
C GLU A 116 -8.38 -10.00 4.79
N GLN A 117 -7.92 -11.09 4.17
CA GLN A 117 -7.09 -11.03 2.95
C GLN A 117 -7.83 -10.31 1.82
N GLN A 118 -9.09 -10.66 1.59
CA GLN A 118 -9.91 -10.02 0.57
C GLN A 118 -10.11 -8.53 0.86
N GLU A 119 -10.38 -8.17 2.11
CA GLU A 119 -10.52 -6.77 2.53
C GLU A 119 -9.26 -5.93 2.27
N ILE A 120 -8.08 -6.49 2.51
CA ILE A 120 -6.80 -5.82 2.24
C ILE A 120 -6.59 -5.61 0.74
N ILE A 121 -6.87 -6.63 -0.07
CA ILE A 121 -6.78 -6.54 -1.53
C ILE A 121 -7.73 -5.46 -2.07
N GLU A 122 -8.98 -5.44 -1.62
CA GLU A 122 -9.96 -4.45 -2.04
C GLU A 122 -9.55 -3.03 -1.62
N PHE A 123 -9.08 -2.86 -0.39
CA PHE A 123 -8.61 -1.58 0.10
C PHE A 123 -7.46 -1.01 -0.73
N MET A 124 -6.42 -1.81 -1.01
CA MET A 124 -5.33 -1.36 -1.87
C MET A 124 -5.75 -1.14 -3.32
N SER A 125 -6.70 -1.93 -3.82
CA SER A 125 -7.21 -1.79 -5.20
C SER A 125 -7.96 -0.48 -5.41
N ASP A 126 -8.49 0.12 -4.35
CA ASP A 126 -9.22 1.39 -4.36
C ASP A 126 -8.29 2.62 -4.24
N PHE A 127 -6.99 2.42 -4.08
CA PHE A 127 -6.03 3.53 -4.04
C PHE A 127 -6.05 4.32 -5.35
N LEU A 128 -6.02 5.64 -5.22
CA LEU A 128 -6.10 6.54 -6.38
C LEU A 128 -4.79 6.54 -7.17
N VAL A 129 -4.90 6.67 -8.49
CA VAL A 129 -3.74 6.81 -9.40
C VAL A 129 -3.21 8.23 -9.39
N TYR A 130 -4.11 9.21 -9.27
CA TYR A 130 -3.76 10.62 -9.14
C TYR A 130 -4.86 11.38 -8.39
N GLU A 131 -4.50 12.53 -7.84
CA GLU A 131 -5.42 13.46 -7.20
C GLU A 131 -4.96 14.89 -7.48
N GLU A 132 -5.92 15.78 -7.72
CA GLU A 132 -5.68 17.21 -7.86
C GLU A 132 -6.02 17.90 -6.54
N VAL A 133 -5.07 18.64 -5.99
CA VAL A 133 -5.24 19.36 -4.74
C VAL A 133 -5.00 20.83 -4.96
N SER A 134 -5.99 21.66 -4.64
CA SER A 134 -5.87 23.12 -4.63
C SER A 134 -5.56 23.62 -3.23
N ALA A 135 -4.43 24.30 -3.06
CA ALA A 135 -4.05 24.91 -1.79
C ALA A 135 -3.42 26.29 -2.02
N GLY A 136 -3.85 27.28 -1.25
CA GLY A 136 -3.31 28.64 -1.33
C GLY A 136 -3.46 29.29 -2.71
N GLY A 137 -4.52 28.98 -3.45
CA GLY A 137 -4.80 29.52 -4.79
C GLY A 137 -3.92 28.95 -5.90
N ARG A 138 -3.27 27.81 -5.65
CA ARG A 138 -2.49 27.04 -6.62
C ARG A 138 -3.02 25.62 -6.71
N ASP A 139 -3.08 25.09 -7.92
CA ASP A 139 -3.43 23.72 -8.19
C ASP A 139 -2.15 22.86 -8.24
N TYR A 140 -2.15 21.80 -7.45
CA TYR A 140 -1.08 20.80 -7.45
C TYR A 140 -1.63 19.52 -8.06
N LEU A 141 -1.13 19.16 -9.24
CA LEU A 141 -1.38 17.86 -9.84
C LEU A 141 -0.38 16.87 -9.24
N ARG A 142 -0.86 15.87 -8.54
CA ARG A 142 -0.04 14.74 -8.09
C ARG A 142 -0.35 13.53 -8.95
N ARG A 143 0.48 13.35 -9.95
CA ARG A 143 0.54 12.11 -10.72
C ARG A 143 1.61 11.25 -10.09
N LEU A 144 1.26 10.05 -9.67
CA LEU A 144 2.25 9.04 -9.46
C LEU A 144 2.84 8.70 -10.83
N LEU A 145 4.13 8.99 -11.02
CA LEU A 145 4.89 8.42 -12.11
C LEU A 145 5.06 6.94 -11.78
N VAL A 146 4.11 6.14 -12.24
CA VAL A 146 4.34 4.70 -12.35
C VAL A 146 5.40 4.57 -13.42
N GLN A 147 6.64 4.46 -13.01
CA GLN A 147 7.70 4.00 -13.87
C GLN A 147 7.39 2.54 -14.15
N LEU A 148 6.64 2.32 -15.22
CA LEU A 148 6.50 1.00 -15.81
C LEU A 148 7.92 0.59 -16.17
N CYS A 149 8.54 -0.26 -15.36
CA CYS A 149 9.75 -0.96 -15.77
C CYS A 149 9.36 -1.82 -16.96
N SER A 150 9.67 -1.31 -18.13
CA SER A 150 9.70 -2.05 -19.37
C SER A 150 10.86 -3.04 -19.36
#